data_ced5f658325c10893f490b431afc8de8
#
_entry.id   ced5f658325c10893f490b431afc8de8
#
_cell.length_a   1.000
_cell.length_b   1.000
_cell.length_c   1.000
_cell.angle_alpha   90.00
_cell.angle_beta   90.00
_cell.angle_gamma   90.00
#
_symmetry.space_group_name_H-M   'P 1'
#
loop_
_entity.id
_entity.type
_entity.pdbx_description
1 polymer ?
#
loop_
_entity_poly.entity_id
_entity_poly.type
_entity_poly.pdbx_seq_one_letter_code
_entity_poly.pdbx_strand_id
1 'polypeptide(L)'
;MGRPPCCDKSNVKRGLWTPEEDAKILAYVSNHGTGNWTLVPKKAGLNRCGKSCRLRWTNYLRPDLKHDGFTPQEEMLIINLHAAIGSRWSLIARRLPGRTDNDVKNYWNTKLRKKLMKMGIDPVTHKPVSQVLSDLGSISTLPNTNNQMNFVNNDSINNTVPAATEPSGSHYSSITVNASANKNTREDQVHSWEHQVR
;
A
#
# COMPACT_ATOMS: atom_id res chain seq x y z
N MET A 1 4.42 -27.27 -1.00
CA MET A 1 4.27 -27.32 0.46
C MET A 1 4.17 -25.90 1.02
N GLY A 2 3.07 -25.55 1.72
CA GLY A 2 2.91 -24.24 2.36
C GLY A 2 3.87 -24.08 3.54
N ARG A 3 4.38 -22.85 3.76
CA ARG A 3 5.23 -22.53 4.91
C ARG A 3 4.45 -22.77 6.21
N PRO A 4 4.97 -23.52 7.18
CA PRO A 4 4.26 -23.78 8.44
C PRO A 4 3.94 -22.45 9.17
N PRO A 5 2.81 -22.36 9.90
CA PRO A 5 2.47 -21.17 10.66
C PRO A 5 3.55 -20.87 11.69
N CYS A 6 3.89 -19.58 11.86
CA CYS A 6 4.97 -19.16 12.77
C CYS A 6 4.62 -19.28 14.27
N CYS A 7 3.39 -19.68 14.61
CA CYS A 7 2.89 -19.82 15.97
C CYS A 7 1.56 -20.58 15.98
N ASP A 8 1.20 -21.15 17.13
CA ASP A 8 -0.14 -21.65 17.38
C ASP A 8 -1.13 -20.48 17.39
N LYS A 9 -2.16 -20.57 16.52
CA LYS A 9 -3.11 -19.48 16.29
C LYS A 9 -4.07 -19.25 17.46
N SER A 10 -4.23 -20.23 18.32
CA SER A 10 -5.22 -20.23 19.42
C SER A 10 -4.83 -19.33 20.60
N ASN A 11 -3.54 -19.10 20.80
CA ASN A 11 -3.01 -18.47 22.01
C ASN A 11 -2.24 -17.15 21.76
N VAL A 12 -2.41 -16.51 20.61
CA VAL A 12 -1.66 -15.31 20.24
C VAL A 12 -2.61 -14.13 20.03
N LYS A 13 -2.41 -13.06 20.81
CA LYS A 13 -3.11 -11.78 20.67
C LYS A 13 -2.86 -11.19 19.28
N ARG A 14 -3.94 -10.76 18.63
CA ARG A 14 -3.92 -10.05 17.35
C ARG A 14 -4.40 -8.61 17.57
N GLY A 15 -4.18 -7.75 16.58
CA GLY A 15 -4.62 -6.36 16.60
C GLY A 15 -3.54 -5.38 17.04
N LEU A 16 -3.98 -4.20 17.50
CA LEU A 16 -3.10 -3.08 17.83
C LEU A 16 -2.08 -3.41 18.91
N TRP A 17 -0.91 -2.81 18.81
CA TRP A 17 0.12 -2.85 19.84
C TRP A 17 -0.17 -1.77 20.89
N THR A 18 0.05 -2.13 22.17
CA THR A 18 -0.07 -1.17 23.25
C THR A 18 1.29 -0.61 23.65
N PRO A 19 1.34 0.57 24.31
CA PRO A 19 2.60 1.13 24.80
C PRO A 19 3.35 0.18 25.75
N GLU A 20 2.63 -0.59 26.56
CA GLU A 20 3.22 -1.56 27.49
C GLU A 20 3.86 -2.75 26.75
N GLU A 21 3.22 -3.20 25.64
CA GLU A 21 3.81 -4.24 24.77
C GLU A 21 5.08 -3.72 24.10
N ASP A 22 5.09 -2.47 23.65
CA ASP A 22 6.24 -1.82 23.05
C ASP A 22 7.39 -1.66 24.05
N ALA A 23 7.09 -1.21 25.27
CA ALA A 23 8.07 -1.08 26.36
C ALA A 23 8.72 -2.44 26.70
N LYS A 24 7.96 -3.53 26.69
CA LYS A 24 8.49 -4.88 26.91
C LYS A 24 9.47 -5.32 25.82
N ILE A 25 9.19 -4.98 24.54
CA ILE A 25 10.13 -5.26 23.44
C ILE A 25 11.40 -4.42 23.61
N LEU A 26 11.25 -3.13 23.89
CA LEU A 26 12.38 -2.22 24.08
C LEU A 26 13.29 -2.70 25.22
N ALA A 27 12.74 -2.99 26.39
CA ALA A 27 13.49 -3.50 27.53
C ALA A 27 14.19 -4.83 27.21
N TYR A 28 13.49 -5.75 26.53
CA TYR A 28 14.10 -7.03 26.14
C TYR A 28 15.29 -6.83 25.20
N VAL A 29 15.11 -6.01 24.14
CA VAL A 29 16.16 -5.80 23.14
C VAL A 29 17.33 -5.01 23.69
N SER A 30 17.10 -4.05 24.59
CA SER A 30 18.17 -3.31 25.27
C SER A 30 19.07 -4.23 26.10
N ASN A 31 18.49 -5.23 26.75
CA ASN A 31 19.24 -6.15 27.64
C ASN A 31 19.85 -7.35 26.90
N HIS A 32 19.22 -7.83 25.82
CA HIS A 32 19.57 -9.11 25.17
C HIS A 32 19.89 -8.97 23.68
N GLY A 33 19.75 -7.78 23.11
CA GLY A 33 19.91 -7.57 21.67
C GLY A 33 18.78 -8.18 20.82
N THR A 34 18.97 -8.12 19.50
CA THR A 34 17.99 -8.55 18.47
C THR A 34 18.14 -10.03 18.07
N GLY A 35 18.57 -10.90 18.94
CA GLY A 35 18.86 -12.31 18.63
C GLY A 35 17.68 -13.12 18.08
N ASN A 36 17.34 -14.22 18.71
CA ASN A 36 16.29 -15.12 18.24
C ASN A 36 14.88 -14.59 18.54
N TRP A 37 14.21 -14.03 17.55
CA TRP A 37 12.86 -13.48 17.65
C TRP A 37 11.79 -14.48 18.03
N THR A 38 12.00 -15.78 17.86
CA THR A 38 11.02 -16.79 18.28
C THR A 38 10.90 -16.90 19.81
N LEU A 39 11.97 -16.55 20.53
CA LEU A 39 12.03 -16.58 21.97
C LEU A 39 11.57 -15.26 22.63
N VAL A 40 11.60 -14.15 21.90
CA VAL A 40 11.26 -12.82 22.43
C VAL A 40 9.89 -12.76 23.10
N PRO A 41 8.79 -13.26 22.50
CA PRO A 41 7.49 -13.18 23.14
C PRO A 41 7.47 -13.85 24.51
N LYS A 42 7.98 -15.08 24.58
CA LYS A 42 8.02 -15.85 25.80
C LYS A 42 8.88 -15.17 26.87
N LYS A 43 10.08 -14.71 26.51
CA LYS A 43 11.01 -14.08 27.45
C LYS A 43 10.59 -12.67 27.88
N ALA A 44 9.93 -11.91 27.00
CA ALA A 44 9.41 -10.57 27.30
C ALA A 44 8.00 -10.58 27.93
N GLY A 45 7.39 -11.74 28.15
CA GLY A 45 6.03 -11.86 28.72
C GLY A 45 4.97 -11.25 27.79
N LEU A 46 5.03 -11.57 26.49
CA LEU A 46 4.13 -11.07 25.46
C LEU A 46 3.29 -12.21 24.86
N ASN A 47 2.00 -12.01 24.74
CA ASN A 47 1.08 -12.91 24.03
C ASN A 47 1.07 -12.64 22.51
N ARG A 48 2.26 -12.44 21.92
CA ARG A 48 2.45 -12.18 20.49
C ARG A 48 3.34 -13.25 19.87
N CYS A 49 3.31 -13.38 18.54
CA CYS A 49 4.27 -14.27 17.89
C CYS A 49 5.61 -13.55 17.60
N GLY A 50 6.70 -14.30 17.54
CA GLY A 50 8.02 -13.77 17.26
C GLY A 50 8.12 -12.95 15.98
N LYS A 51 7.38 -13.36 14.92
CA LYS A 51 7.27 -12.59 13.66
C LYS A 51 6.66 -11.20 13.91
N SER A 52 5.59 -11.13 14.72
CA SER A 52 4.93 -9.86 15.04
C SER A 52 5.85 -8.94 15.86
N CYS A 53 6.56 -9.48 16.85
CA CYS A 53 7.55 -8.74 17.64
C CYS A 53 8.69 -8.20 16.75
N ARG A 54 9.24 -9.05 15.87
CA ARG A 54 10.27 -8.61 14.92
C ARG A 54 9.77 -7.47 14.02
N LEU A 55 8.57 -7.60 13.45
CA LEU A 55 8.01 -6.54 12.59
C LEU A 55 7.73 -5.26 13.36
N ARG A 56 7.27 -5.36 14.62
CA ARG A 56 7.07 -4.17 15.46
C ARG A 56 8.38 -3.45 15.72
N TRP A 57 9.42 -4.18 16.09
CA TRP A 57 10.77 -3.64 16.26
C TRP A 57 11.30 -3.02 14.99
N THR A 58 11.35 -3.78 13.88
CA THR A 58 12.01 -3.33 12.64
C THR A 58 11.33 -2.14 11.99
N ASN A 59 10.02 -1.97 12.17
CA ASN A 59 9.27 -0.92 11.49
C ASN A 59 8.88 0.26 12.39
N TYR A 60 9.01 0.12 13.73
CA TYR A 60 8.46 1.15 14.62
C TYR A 60 9.33 1.49 15.82
N LEU A 61 10.08 0.54 16.38
CA LEU A 61 10.71 0.72 17.71
C LEU A 61 12.22 0.94 17.66
N ARG A 62 12.88 0.68 16.53
CA ARG A 62 14.33 0.92 16.43
C ARG A 62 14.63 2.41 16.60
N PRO A 63 15.67 2.75 17.38
CA PRO A 63 15.98 4.16 17.69
C PRO A 63 16.50 4.95 16.49
N ASP A 64 16.99 4.27 15.44
CA ASP A 64 17.48 4.89 14.20
C ASP A 64 16.37 5.29 13.22
N LEU A 65 15.09 4.99 13.54
CA LEU A 65 13.97 5.28 12.66
C LEU A 65 13.51 6.73 12.80
N LYS A 66 13.22 7.34 11.65
CA LYS A 66 12.53 8.63 11.58
C LYS A 66 11.03 8.43 11.65
N HIS A 67 10.37 9.16 12.54
CA HIS A 67 8.91 9.12 12.72
C HIS A 67 8.20 10.33 12.10
N ASP A 68 8.94 11.33 11.67
CA ASP A 68 8.46 12.53 10.99
C ASP A 68 7.96 12.25 9.56
N GLY A 69 7.28 13.22 8.96
CA GLY A 69 6.83 13.15 7.57
C GLY A 69 8.00 13.02 6.58
N PHE A 70 7.70 12.56 5.37
CA PHE A 70 8.69 12.56 4.29
C PHE A 70 8.94 13.99 3.80
N THR A 71 10.20 14.34 3.60
CA THR A 71 10.59 15.62 3.02
C THR A 71 10.35 15.63 1.50
N PRO A 72 10.23 16.80 0.86
CA PRO A 72 10.12 16.89 -0.60
C PRO A 72 11.30 16.24 -1.34
N GLN A 73 12.49 16.27 -0.78
CA GLN A 73 13.68 15.61 -1.33
C GLN A 73 13.57 14.08 -1.25
N GLU A 74 13.09 13.55 -0.11
CA GLU A 74 12.81 12.12 0.04
C GLU A 74 11.73 11.67 -0.94
N GLU A 75 10.65 12.46 -1.13
CA GLU A 75 9.60 12.16 -2.11
C GLU A 75 10.15 12.05 -3.53
N MET A 76 10.93 13.04 -3.96
CA MET A 76 11.53 13.06 -5.29
C MET A 76 12.46 11.86 -5.49
N LEU A 77 13.27 11.53 -4.48
CA LEU A 77 14.15 10.38 -4.52
C LEU A 77 13.37 9.07 -4.65
N ILE A 78 12.27 8.91 -3.92
CA ILE A 78 11.41 7.72 -4.03
C ILE A 78 10.82 7.61 -5.44
N ILE A 79 10.31 8.71 -6.00
CA ILE A 79 9.72 8.72 -7.34
C ILE A 79 10.76 8.32 -8.39
N ASN A 80 11.95 8.92 -8.35
CA ASN A 80 13.02 8.64 -9.29
C ASN A 80 13.52 7.19 -9.19
N LEU A 81 13.72 6.69 -7.97
CA LEU A 81 14.13 5.31 -7.77
C LEU A 81 13.03 4.32 -8.19
N HIS A 82 11.76 4.63 -7.90
CA HIS A 82 10.67 3.78 -8.34
C HIS A 82 10.56 3.73 -9.87
N ALA A 83 10.78 4.85 -10.56
CA ALA A 83 10.83 4.87 -12.03
C ALA A 83 11.96 3.99 -12.59
N ALA A 84 13.13 3.98 -11.94
CA ALA A 84 14.31 3.26 -12.40
C ALA A 84 14.27 1.76 -12.08
N ILE A 85 13.82 1.38 -10.87
CA ILE A 85 13.93 -0.01 -10.38
C ILE A 85 12.58 -0.64 -10.01
N GLY A 86 11.47 0.07 -10.17
CA GLY A 86 10.13 -0.40 -9.81
C GLY A 86 9.92 -0.54 -8.30
N SER A 87 8.97 -1.38 -7.91
CA SER A 87 8.52 -1.57 -6.52
C SER A 87 9.52 -2.36 -5.63
N ARG A 88 10.80 -2.18 -5.81
CA ARG A 88 11.84 -2.81 -4.99
C ARG A 88 12.08 -2.02 -3.70
N TRP A 89 11.07 -2.01 -2.82
CA TRP A 89 10.99 -1.14 -1.63
C TRP A 89 12.20 -1.20 -0.72
N SER A 90 12.77 -2.37 -0.50
CA SER A 90 13.97 -2.54 0.32
C SER A 90 15.22 -1.88 -0.28
N LEU A 91 15.33 -1.84 -1.63
CA LEU A 91 16.42 -1.14 -2.30
C LEU A 91 16.23 0.38 -2.25
N ILE A 92 14.99 0.85 -2.40
CA ILE A 92 14.66 2.27 -2.28
C ILE A 92 14.93 2.75 -0.84
N ALA A 93 14.46 2.02 0.16
CA ALA A 93 14.66 2.36 1.57
C ALA A 93 16.15 2.45 1.97
N ARG A 94 17.03 1.65 1.38
CA ARG A 94 18.48 1.73 1.63
C ARG A 94 19.09 3.10 1.25
N ARG A 95 18.43 3.87 0.39
CA ARG A 95 18.85 5.22 0.00
C ARG A 95 18.23 6.32 0.87
N LEU A 96 17.41 5.94 1.84
CA LEU A 96 16.66 6.83 2.72
C LEU A 96 17.00 6.50 4.18
N PRO A 97 18.03 7.16 4.77
CA PRO A 97 18.44 6.90 6.15
C PRO A 97 17.28 7.11 7.13
N GLY A 98 17.05 6.13 8.00
CA GLY A 98 15.97 6.14 9.01
C GLY A 98 14.58 5.75 8.48
N ARG A 99 14.42 5.41 7.20
CA ARG A 99 13.14 4.94 6.64
C ARG A 99 13.17 3.44 6.38
N THR A 100 12.08 2.76 6.72
CA THR A 100 11.93 1.34 6.43
C THR A 100 11.33 1.11 5.04
N ASP A 101 11.48 -0.09 4.50
CA ASP A 101 10.81 -0.51 3.27
C ASP A 101 9.28 -0.45 3.40
N ASN A 102 8.75 -0.72 4.60
CA ASN A 102 7.35 -0.60 4.90
C ASN A 102 6.87 0.86 4.87
N ASP A 103 7.65 1.81 5.41
CA ASP A 103 7.32 3.24 5.38
C ASP A 103 7.27 3.74 3.94
N VAL A 104 8.30 3.44 3.15
CA VAL A 104 8.38 3.86 1.74
C VAL A 104 7.22 3.28 0.94
N LYS A 105 6.93 1.98 1.09
CA LYS A 105 5.81 1.31 0.43
C LYS A 105 4.46 1.94 0.79
N ASN A 106 4.24 2.19 2.09
CA ASN A 106 2.99 2.77 2.58
C ASN A 106 2.84 4.21 2.08
N TYR A 107 3.92 5.00 2.11
CA TYR A 107 3.92 6.36 1.62
C TYR A 107 3.66 6.44 0.12
N TRP A 108 4.29 5.57 -0.67
CA TRP A 108 3.99 5.43 -2.10
C TRP A 108 2.51 5.16 -2.34
N ASN A 109 1.96 4.12 -1.73
CA ASN A 109 0.58 3.70 -1.97
C ASN A 109 -0.46 4.72 -1.51
N THR A 110 -0.20 5.44 -0.42
CA THR A 110 -1.16 6.37 0.17
C THR A 110 -1.05 7.79 -0.36
N LYS A 111 0.14 8.23 -0.74
CA LYS A 111 0.42 9.63 -1.10
C LYS A 111 0.98 9.79 -2.51
N LEU A 112 2.17 9.23 -2.80
CA LEU A 112 2.90 9.54 -4.03
C LEU A 112 2.20 9.04 -5.29
N ARG A 113 1.66 7.83 -5.27
CA ARG A 113 0.86 7.30 -6.38
C ARG A 113 -0.30 8.21 -6.75
N LYS A 114 -1.04 8.69 -5.74
CA LYS A 114 -2.16 9.61 -5.96
C LYS A 114 -1.69 10.99 -6.45
N LYS A 115 -0.54 11.46 -5.97
CA LYS A 115 0.08 12.72 -6.39
C LYS A 115 0.43 12.67 -7.88
N LEU A 116 1.11 11.60 -8.33
CA LEU A 116 1.45 11.38 -9.74
C LEU A 116 0.20 11.32 -10.64
N MET A 117 -0.82 10.55 -10.23
CA MET A 117 -2.08 10.47 -10.99
C MET A 117 -2.76 11.83 -11.14
N LYS A 118 -2.77 12.67 -10.10
CA LYS A 118 -3.30 14.05 -10.18
C LYS A 118 -2.50 14.94 -11.13
N MET A 119 -1.21 14.67 -11.31
CA MET A 119 -0.34 15.37 -12.25
C MET A 119 -0.44 14.82 -13.68
N GLY A 120 -1.33 13.87 -13.93
CA GLY A 120 -1.47 13.23 -15.25
C GLY A 120 -0.31 12.28 -15.59
N ILE A 121 0.42 11.79 -14.59
CA ILE A 121 1.53 10.83 -14.76
C ILE A 121 1.06 9.45 -14.30
N ASP A 122 1.25 8.45 -15.15
CA ASP A 122 0.98 7.06 -14.78
C ASP A 122 2.04 6.57 -13.76
N PRO A 123 1.62 6.11 -12.56
CA PRO A 123 2.55 5.72 -11.52
C PRO A 123 3.29 4.39 -11.78
N VAL A 124 2.94 3.68 -12.85
CA VAL A 124 3.61 2.42 -13.24
C VAL A 124 4.72 2.70 -14.26
N THR A 125 4.39 3.40 -15.31
CA THR A 125 5.31 3.71 -16.40
C THR A 125 6.10 5.00 -16.18
N HIS A 126 5.64 5.86 -15.27
CA HIS A 126 6.15 7.22 -15.02
C HIS A 126 6.10 8.16 -16.25
N LYS A 127 5.27 7.80 -17.22
CA LYS A 127 5.02 8.62 -18.42
C LYS A 127 3.73 9.44 -18.27
N PRO A 128 3.58 10.55 -19.00
CA PRO A 128 2.29 11.22 -19.13
C PRO A 128 1.21 10.25 -19.61
N VAL A 129 0.04 10.28 -19.00
CA VAL A 129 -1.08 9.38 -19.37
C VAL A 129 -1.47 9.57 -20.84
N SER A 130 -1.39 10.79 -21.38
CA SER A 130 -1.61 11.09 -22.79
C SER A 130 -0.67 10.31 -23.72
N GLN A 131 0.61 10.19 -23.35
CA GLN A 131 1.58 9.42 -24.11
C GLN A 131 1.31 7.92 -24.04
N VAL A 132 0.96 7.40 -22.86
CA VAL A 132 0.59 5.98 -22.68
C VAL A 132 -0.62 5.62 -23.55
N LEU A 133 -1.63 6.49 -23.60
CA LEU A 133 -2.81 6.30 -24.46
C LEU A 133 -2.47 6.36 -25.95
N SER A 134 -1.58 7.29 -26.35
CA SER A 134 -1.09 7.38 -27.72
C SER A 134 -0.31 6.12 -28.13
N ASP A 135 0.58 5.63 -27.27
CA ASP A 135 1.35 4.42 -27.52
C ASP A 135 0.42 3.19 -27.70
N LEU A 136 -0.64 3.08 -26.90
CA LEU A 136 -1.66 2.03 -27.03
C LEU A 136 -2.51 2.16 -28.30
N GLY A 137 -2.89 3.39 -28.68
CA GLY A 137 -3.62 3.68 -29.91
C GLY A 137 -2.83 3.27 -31.17
N SER A 138 -1.51 3.46 -31.14
CA SER A 138 -0.63 3.08 -32.26
C SER A 138 -0.54 1.57 -32.47
N ILE A 139 -0.74 0.76 -31.43
CA ILE A 139 -0.76 -0.72 -31.53
C ILE A 139 -2.03 -1.20 -32.25
N SER A 140 -3.12 -0.46 -32.17
CA SER A 140 -4.39 -0.79 -32.82
C SER A 140 -4.39 -0.53 -34.33
N THR A 141 -3.37 0.16 -34.85
CA THR A 141 -3.18 0.46 -36.28
C THR A 141 -2.17 -0.49 -36.94
N LEU A 142 -2.13 -1.76 -36.56
CA LEU A 142 -1.46 -2.76 -37.38
C LEU A 142 -2.18 -2.84 -38.73
N PRO A 143 -1.46 -2.73 -39.87
CA PRO A 143 -2.10 -2.82 -41.17
C PRO A 143 -2.76 -4.17 -41.33
N ASN A 144 -4.08 -4.14 -41.38
CA ASN A 144 -4.87 -5.30 -41.74
C ASN A 144 -4.43 -5.67 -43.17
N THR A 145 -3.67 -6.72 -43.34
CA THR A 145 -3.36 -7.33 -44.62
C THR A 145 -4.69 -7.78 -45.21
N ASN A 146 -5.19 -6.92 -46.13
CA ASN A 146 -6.39 -7.15 -46.88
C ASN A 146 -6.31 -8.49 -47.61
N ASN A 147 -7.06 -9.44 -47.19
CA ASN A 147 -7.67 -10.40 -48.10
C ASN A 147 -8.99 -9.75 -48.58
N GLN A 148 -8.91 -9.23 -49.76
CA GLN A 148 -10.01 -8.76 -50.57
C GLN A 148 -10.94 -9.94 -50.83
N MET A 149 -12.01 -10.06 -50.06
CA MET A 149 -13.17 -10.87 -50.45
C MET A 149 -14.30 -9.91 -50.78
N ASN A 150 -14.53 -9.79 -52.10
CA ASN A 150 -15.69 -9.19 -52.68
C ASN A 150 -16.95 -9.85 -52.11
N PHE A 151 -17.75 -9.12 -51.36
CA PHE A 151 -19.15 -9.47 -51.15
C PHE A 151 -20.01 -8.47 -51.91
N VAL A 152 -20.68 -9.05 -52.89
CA VAL A 152 -21.71 -8.49 -53.77
C VAL A 152 -22.83 -7.92 -52.91
N ASN A 153 -23.23 -6.71 -53.25
CA ASN A 153 -24.47 -6.09 -52.79
C ASN A 153 -25.68 -6.98 -53.11
N ASN A 154 -26.52 -7.17 -52.18
CA ASN A 154 -27.91 -7.43 -52.49
C ASN A 154 -28.84 -6.66 -51.56
N ASP A 155 -29.74 -5.95 -52.22
CA ASP A 155 -30.65 -4.97 -51.69
C ASP A 155 -31.76 -5.56 -50.83
N SER A 156 -32.28 -4.68 -50.01
CA SER A 156 -33.69 -4.58 -49.55
C SER A 156 -34.27 -5.75 -48.76
N ILE A 157 -34.80 -5.43 -47.61
CA ILE A 157 -36.24 -5.40 -47.32
C ILE A 157 -36.51 -4.85 -45.90
N ASN A 158 -37.49 -3.98 -45.92
CA ASN A 158 -38.16 -3.32 -44.79
C ASN A 158 -38.69 -4.24 -43.69
N ASN A 159 -38.83 -3.63 -42.57
CA ASN A 159 -40.05 -3.57 -41.70
C ASN A 159 -39.93 -4.07 -40.26
N THR A 160 -40.31 -3.14 -39.43
CA THR A 160 -41.29 -3.25 -38.35
C THR A 160 -40.79 -3.58 -36.94
N VAL A 161 -40.80 -2.52 -36.12
CA VAL A 161 -40.92 -2.58 -34.64
C VAL A 161 -42.23 -3.27 -34.25
N PRO A 162 -42.24 -3.98 -33.15
CA PRO A 162 -43.10 -3.48 -32.07
C PRO A 162 -42.45 -3.44 -30.67
N ALA A 163 -42.99 -2.52 -29.95
CA ALA A 163 -42.74 -2.21 -28.55
C ALA A 163 -43.29 -3.25 -27.57
N ALA A 164 -42.85 -3.01 -26.32
CA ALA A 164 -43.40 -3.46 -25.05
C ALA A 164 -42.72 -4.70 -24.43
N THR A 165 -42.13 -4.63 -23.26
CA THR A 165 -42.75 -4.49 -21.95
C THR A 165 -41.65 -4.50 -20.88
N GLU A 166 -41.65 -3.55 -19.98
CA GLU A 166 -40.95 -3.68 -18.69
C GLU A 166 -41.77 -4.62 -17.78
N PRO A 167 -41.11 -5.26 -16.83
CA PRO A 167 -41.50 -5.04 -15.45
C PRO A 167 -40.37 -4.84 -14.44
N SER A 168 -40.51 -3.80 -13.66
CA SER A 168 -40.50 -3.71 -12.21
C SER A 168 -39.36 -4.35 -11.40
N GLY A 169 -38.55 -3.48 -10.79
CA GLY A 169 -38.46 -3.46 -9.32
C GLY A 169 -37.38 -4.33 -8.71
N SER A 170 -36.30 -3.72 -8.35
CA SER A 170 -35.59 -4.10 -7.11
C SER A 170 -34.86 -2.89 -6.52
N HIS A 171 -35.34 -2.51 -5.36
CA HIS A 171 -34.79 -1.51 -4.46
C HIS A 171 -33.35 -1.83 -4.11
N TYR A 172 -32.42 -0.94 -4.43
CA TYR A 172 -31.14 -0.86 -3.74
C TYR A 172 -31.15 0.35 -2.83
N SER A 173 -31.27 0.06 -1.53
CA SER A 173 -31.17 1.05 -0.46
C SER A 173 -29.76 1.61 -0.43
N SER A 174 -29.64 2.91 -0.61
CA SER A 174 -28.44 3.69 -0.39
C SER A 174 -28.11 3.71 1.11
N ILE A 175 -27.06 3.03 1.51
CA ILE A 175 -26.48 3.20 2.85
C ILE A 175 -25.55 4.41 2.80
N THR A 176 -26.02 5.50 3.33
CA THR A 176 -25.25 6.71 3.62
C THR A 176 -24.37 6.41 4.82
N VAL A 177 -23.09 6.20 4.62
CA VAL A 177 -22.13 6.15 5.73
C VAL A 177 -21.67 7.57 6.03
N ASN A 178 -22.17 8.11 7.12
CA ASN A 178 -21.68 9.35 7.72
C ASN A 178 -20.20 9.17 8.13
N ALA A 179 -19.32 9.85 7.41
CA ALA A 179 -17.94 10.02 7.82
C ALA A 179 -17.89 11.06 8.95
N SER A 180 -17.97 10.62 10.18
CA SER A 180 -17.65 11.44 11.35
C SER A 180 -16.15 11.58 11.43
N ALA A 181 -15.69 12.81 11.23
CA ALA A 181 -14.30 13.20 11.37
C ALA A 181 -13.87 13.04 12.83
N ASN A 182 -13.03 12.09 13.13
CA ASN A 182 -12.27 12.06 14.36
C ASN A 182 -10.84 12.55 14.07
N LYS A 183 -10.70 13.89 14.09
CA LYS A 183 -9.44 14.56 14.31
C LYS A 183 -9.17 14.49 15.80
N ASN A 184 -8.33 13.59 16.25
CA ASN A 184 -7.56 13.85 17.48
C ASN A 184 -6.34 12.94 17.57
N THR A 185 -5.24 13.60 17.82
CA THR A 185 -4.11 13.31 18.69
C THR A 185 -3.11 12.29 18.23
N ARG A 186 -2.23 12.76 17.35
CA ARG A 186 -0.90 12.15 17.18
C ARG A 186 0.24 13.12 17.61
N GLU A 187 -0.08 14.37 17.90
CA GLU A 187 0.93 15.40 18.25
C GLU A 187 1.24 15.44 19.76
N ASP A 188 0.33 15.02 20.62
CA ASP A 188 0.53 15.14 22.07
C ASP A 188 1.37 14.02 22.73
N GLN A 189 1.72 12.97 22.00
CA GLN A 189 2.54 11.89 22.55
C GLN A 189 4.05 12.05 22.34
N VAL A 190 4.49 12.97 21.50
CA VAL A 190 5.92 13.17 21.25
C VAL A 190 6.58 14.00 22.34
N HIS A 191 5.86 14.91 22.98
CA HIS A 191 6.41 15.79 24.04
C HIS A 191 6.53 15.16 25.43
N SER A 192 5.96 13.99 25.67
CA SER A 192 5.99 13.35 27.00
C SER A 192 7.28 12.58 27.30
N TRP A 193 8.14 12.35 26.29
CA TRP A 193 9.32 11.49 26.46
C TRP A 193 10.63 12.25 26.73
N GLU A 194 10.66 13.57 26.51
CA GLU A 194 11.89 14.38 26.72
C GLU A 194 12.19 14.70 28.19
N HIS A 195 11.25 14.46 29.12
CA HIS A 195 11.44 14.79 30.54
C HIS A 195 11.77 13.61 31.47
N GLN A 196 11.95 12.39 30.95
CA GLN A 196 12.22 11.21 31.81
C GLN A 196 13.64 10.62 31.67
N VAL A 197 14.53 11.27 30.95
CA VAL A 197 15.96 10.85 30.90
C VAL A 197 16.82 12.03 31.30
N ARG A 198 16.84 12.29 32.62
CA ARG A 198 17.94 12.97 33.33
C ARG A 198 18.13 12.30 34.66
#